data_8d7be9ae11626b0ea2e0ecb6966450af
#
_entry.id   8d7be9ae11626b0ea2e0ecb6966450af
#
_cell.length_a   1.000
_cell.length_b   1.000
_cell.length_c   1.000
_cell.angle_alpha   90.00
_cell.angle_beta   90.00
_cell.angle_gamma   90.00
#
_symmetry.space_group_name_H-M   'P 1'
#
loop_
_entity.id
_entity.type
_entity.pdbx_description
1 polymer ?
#
loop_
_entity_poly.entity_id
_entity_poly.type
_entity_poly.pdbx_seq_one_letter_code
_entity_poly.pdbx_strand_id
1 'polypeptide(L)'
;RQRQMCIRDRALTPRTKLVAVTGMSNVLGTIFPVKRMAAQAHRQGALFLVDACQYIVHQPVDVQDLDCDFLAISGHKTYGPTGIGVLYGKYKVLETMPPYQCGGDMVDTVTYDKTTFMPPPARFEAGTPASVQAIGLGEALNYMQKLGMNNIKAHEDGLTAYARELWGSLPGVTLVGTAKEKGGVFSFVVDGIHPQDLAFVLDKEGIAVRTGHHCAEPLVHRMGYETVARASFGLYTVREDVEALPPAIRKAQKMFL
;
A
#
# COMPACT_ATOMS: atom_id res chain seq x y z
N ARG A 1 -1.07 21.52 5.50
CA ARG A 1 -1.11 21.14 4.06
C ARG A 1 -0.07 21.88 3.22
N GLN A 2 0.07 23.21 3.33
CA GLN A 2 1.09 24.00 2.61
C GLN A 2 2.54 23.57 2.95
N ARG A 3 2.87 23.26 4.20
CA ARG A 3 4.22 22.83 4.61
C ARG A 3 4.69 21.52 3.96
N GLN A 4 3.82 20.52 3.83
CA GLN A 4 4.17 19.23 3.20
C GLN A 4 4.37 19.38 1.68
N MET A 5 3.58 20.23 1.02
CA MET A 5 3.78 20.55 -0.40
C MET A 5 5.13 21.26 -0.62
N CYS A 6 5.51 22.21 0.25
CA CYS A 6 6.77 22.94 0.15
C CYS A 6 8.02 22.06 0.35
N ILE A 7 7.95 21.00 1.18
CA ILE A 7 9.08 20.08 1.39
C ILE A 7 9.30 19.25 0.12
N ARG A 8 8.24 18.69 -0.47
CA ARG A 8 8.30 17.92 -1.70
C ARG A 8 8.81 18.77 -2.87
N ASP A 9 8.29 19.98 -3.05
CA ASP A 9 8.67 20.86 -4.16
C ASP A 9 10.14 21.30 -4.06
N ARG A 10 10.68 21.39 -2.84
CA ARG A 10 12.11 21.63 -2.59
C ARG A 10 12.99 20.38 -2.78
N ALA A 11 12.42 19.17 -2.68
CA ALA A 11 13.16 17.94 -2.90
C ALA A 11 13.39 17.63 -4.39
N LEU A 12 12.55 18.20 -5.29
CA LEU A 12 12.71 18.04 -6.73
C LEU A 12 13.76 19.04 -7.25
N THR A 13 14.77 18.53 -7.90
CA THR A 13 15.84 19.32 -8.51
C THR A 13 16.04 18.91 -9.97
N PRO A 14 16.75 19.67 -10.80
CA PRO A 14 17.09 19.27 -12.18
C PRO A 14 17.91 17.95 -12.27
N ARG A 15 18.48 17.50 -11.14
CA ARG A 15 19.19 16.23 -11.06
C ARG A 15 18.27 15.04 -10.72
N THR A 16 17.03 15.30 -10.33
CA THR A 16 16.05 14.25 -10.00
C THR A 16 15.68 13.50 -11.28
N LYS A 17 15.93 12.19 -11.32
CA LYS A 17 15.64 11.32 -12.47
C LYS A 17 14.39 10.47 -12.26
N LEU A 18 14.12 10.11 -11.00
CA LEU A 18 12.97 9.29 -10.62
C LEU A 18 12.41 9.79 -9.30
N VAL A 19 11.09 9.86 -9.24
CA VAL A 19 10.32 10.09 -8.01
C VAL A 19 9.52 8.83 -7.72
N ALA A 20 9.85 8.13 -6.63
CA ALA A 20 9.15 6.94 -6.19
C ALA A 20 8.39 7.23 -4.90
N VAL A 21 7.08 6.98 -4.89
CA VAL A 21 6.21 7.25 -3.74
C VAL A 21 5.17 6.16 -3.57
N THR A 22 4.71 5.97 -2.33
CA THR A 22 3.54 5.11 -2.10
C THR A 22 2.25 5.84 -2.48
N GLY A 23 1.29 5.12 -3.05
CA GLY A 23 -0.04 5.65 -3.36
C GLY A 23 -0.93 5.76 -2.10
N MET A 24 -0.73 4.83 -1.14
CA MET A 24 -1.41 4.82 0.15
C MET A 24 -0.48 4.29 1.24
N SER A 25 -0.44 4.99 2.37
CA SER A 25 0.39 4.57 3.51
C SER A 25 -0.16 3.31 4.17
N ASN A 26 0.69 2.31 4.32
CA ASN A 26 0.38 1.07 5.04
C ASN A 26 0.32 1.23 6.58
N VAL A 27 0.75 2.36 7.12
CA VAL A 27 0.67 2.70 8.55
C VAL A 27 -0.49 3.65 8.83
N LEU A 28 -0.52 4.77 8.11
CA LEU A 28 -1.46 5.86 8.40
C LEU A 28 -2.76 5.75 7.61
N GLY A 29 -2.82 4.90 6.59
CA GLY A 29 -3.94 4.83 5.65
C GLY A 29 -4.05 6.07 4.74
N THR A 30 -3.17 7.06 4.89
CA THR A 30 -3.19 8.29 4.09
C THR A 30 -3.11 7.99 2.60
N ILE A 31 -4.05 8.48 1.82
CA ILE A 31 -4.06 8.41 0.36
C ILE A 31 -3.35 9.64 -0.20
N PHE A 32 -2.39 9.42 -1.09
CA PHE A 32 -1.60 10.48 -1.69
C PHE A 32 -2.16 10.92 -3.04
N PRO A 33 -2.07 12.20 -3.40
CA PRO A 33 -2.55 12.71 -4.70
C PRO A 33 -1.55 12.38 -5.82
N VAL A 34 -1.38 11.09 -6.12
CA VAL A 34 -0.33 10.55 -7.00
C VAL A 34 -0.38 11.15 -8.41
N LYS A 35 -1.57 11.34 -9.00
CA LYS A 35 -1.74 11.99 -10.31
C LYS A 35 -1.09 13.40 -10.34
N ARG A 36 -1.34 14.22 -9.30
CA ARG A 36 -0.73 15.54 -9.20
C ARG A 36 0.78 15.47 -8.97
N MET A 37 1.23 14.45 -8.24
CA MET A 37 2.66 14.23 -7.99
C MET A 37 3.38 13.78 -9.25
N ALA A 38 2.78 12.91 -10.07
CA ALA A 38 3.29 12.51 -11.39
C ALA A 38 3.48 13.73 -12.30
N ALA A 39 2.44 14.55 -12.44
CA ALA A 39 2.51 15.78 -13.25
C ALA A 39 3.61 16.75 -12.78
N GLN A 40 3.94 16.78 -11.48
CA GLN A 40 5.03 17.61 -10.97
C GLN A 40 6.41 17.01 -11.27
N ALA A 41 6.57 15.67 -11.14
CA ALA A 41 7.81 14.98 -11.52
C ALA A 41 8.12 15.21 -13.00
N HIS A 42 7.12 15.02 -13.87
CA HIS A 42 7.27 15.20 -15.31
C HIS A 42 7.66 16.63 -15.70
N ARG A 43 7.13 17.65 -15.03
CA ARG A 43 7.56 19.04 -15.27
C ARG A 43 9.05 19.29 -14.98
N GLN A 44 9.68 18.46 -14.17
CA GLN A 44 11.12 18.49 -13.89
C GLN A 44 11.92 17.48 -14.73
N GLY A 45 11.27 16.79 -15.68
CA GLY A 45 11.90 15.76 -16.51
C GLY A 45 12.22 14.47 -15.75
N ALA A 46 11.60 14.24 -14.59
CA ALA A 46 11.78 13.04 -13.79
C ALA A 46 10.66 12.02 -14.06
N LEU A 47 11.00 10.74 -14.11
CA LEU A 47 10.05 9.63 -14.14
C LEU A 47 9.31 9.52 -12.80
N PHE A 48 8.13 8.90 -12.80
CA PHE A 48 7.30 8.74 -11.63
C PHE A 48 6.88 7.29 -11.40
N LEU A 49 7.21 6.74 -10.23
CA LEU A 49 6.84 5.39 -9.79
C LEU A 49 5.87 5.46 -8.62
N VAL A 50 4.78 4.71 -8.71
CA VAL A 50 3.81 4.52 -7.63
C VAL A 50 3.98 3.12 -7.03
N ASP A 51 4.32 3.04 -5.74
CA ASP A 51 4.05 1.83 -4.97
C ASP A 51 2.55 1.78 -4.66
N ALA A 52 1.83 0.94 -5.41
CA ALA A 52 0.40 0.78 -5.30
C ALA A 52 -0.01 -0.45 -4.48
N CYS A 53 0.91 -1.07 -3.72
CA CYS A 53 0.63 -2.30 -2.97
C CYS A 53 -0.55 -2.18 -1.98
N GLN A 54 -0.76 -1.02 -1.40
CA GLN A 54 -1.96 -0.72 -0.59
C GLN A 54 -3.03 -0.01 -1.43
N TYR A 55 -2.61 0.82 -2.36
CA TYR A 55 -3.49 1.71 -3.10
C TYR A 55 -4.49 0.96 -3.98
N ILE A 56 -4.04 -0.04 -4.76
CA ILE A 56 -4.85 -0.77 -5.74
C ILE A 56 -5.96 -1.62 -5.11
N VAL A 57 -5.82 -1.98 -3.85
CA VAL A 57 -6.81 -2.79 -3.13
C VAL A 57 -8.02 -1.95 -2.70
N HIS A 58 -7.78 -0.67 -2.42
CA HIS A 58 -8.74 0.25 -1.83
C HIS A 58 -9.26 1.33 -2.80
N GLN A 59 -8.59 1.51 -3.94
CA GLN A 59 -8.90 2.58 -4.89
C GLN A 59 -8.95 2.02 -6.32
N PRO A 60 -9.88 2.49 -7.16
CA PRO A 60 -9.80 2.23 -8.58
C PRO A 60 -8.51 2.85 -9.16
N VAL A 61 -7.81 2.09 -9.99
CA VAL A 61 -6.54 2.50 -10.59
C VAL A 61 -6.64 2.42 -12.10
N ASP A 62 -6.39 3.55 -12.75
CA ASP A 62 -6.15 3.66 -14.19
C ASP A 62 -4.77 4.30 -14.39
N VAL A 63 -3.84 3.52 -14.92
CA VAL A 63 -2.44 3.96 -15.12
C VAL A 63 -2.31 5.08 -16.15
N GLN A 64 -3.26 5.16 -17.11
CA GLN A 64 -3.30 6.23 -18.11
C GLN A 64 -3.78 7.53 -17.47
N ASP A 65 -4.84 7.47 -16.64
CA ASP A 65 -5.32 8.63 -15.90
C ASP A 65 -4.30 9.12 -14.87
N LEU A 66 -3.63 8.23 -14.16
CA LEU A 66 -2.56 8.58 -13.22
C LEU A 66 -1.32 9.15 -13.92
N ASP A 67 -1.11 8.79 -15.16
CA ASP A 67 0.08 9.12 -15.97
C ASP A 67 1.40 8.74 -15.28
N CYS A 68 1.40 7.66 -14.50
CA CYS A 68 2.63 7.16 -13.88
C CYS A 68 3.48 6.40 -14.91
N ASP A 69 4.81 6.49 -14.78
CA ASP A 69 5.73 5.74 -15.65
C ASP A 69 5.91 4.31 -15.19
N PHE A 70 5.79 4.07 -13.87
CA PHE A 70 5.80 2.76 -13.25
C PHE A 70 4.75 2.65 -12.16
N LEU A 71 4.20 1.44 -11.99
CA LEU A 71 3.31 1.12 -10.89
C LEU A 71 3.58 -0.30 -10.42
N ALA A 72 3.87 -0.47 -9.11
CA ALA A 72 4.16 -1.76 -8.51
C ALA A 72 3.02 -2.23 -7.60
N ILE A 73 2.65 -3.50 -7.72
CA ILE A 73 1.67 -4.16 -6.87
C ILE A 73 2.20 -5.48 -6.32
N SER A 74 1.65 -5.92 -5.19
CA SER A 74 1.96 -7.20 -4.56
C SER A 74 0.73 -8.10 -4.53
N GLY A 75 0.84 -9.31 -5.06
CA GLY A 75 -0.29 -10.23 -5.22
C GLY A 75 -0.98 -10.59 -3.91
N HIS A 76 -0.20 -10.92 -2.86
CA HIS A 76 -0.76 -11.32 -1.56
C HIS A 76 -1.53 -10.21 -0.83
N LYS A 77 -1.35 -8.94 -1.21
CA LYS A 77 -2.15 -7.84 -0.69
C LYS A 77 -3.42 -7.58 -1.51
N THR A 78 -3.48 -8.16 -2.70
CA THR A 78 -4.58 -8.00 -3.66
C THR A 78 -5.45 -9.25 -3.71
N TYR A 79 -5.66 -9.89 -2.55
CA TYR A 79 -6.41 -11.14 -2.36
C TYR A 79 -5.85 -12.33 -3.16
N GLY A 80 -4.69 -12.18 -3.78
CA GLY A 80 -4.00 -13.17 -4.56
C GLY A 80 -2.97 -13.97 -3.75
N PRO A 81 -2.25 -14.91 -4.40
CA PRO A 81 -1.24 -15.74 -3.75
C PRO A 81 0.02 -14.95 -3.40
N THR A 82 0.82 -15.54 -2.50
CA THR A 82 2.19 -15.09 -2.23
C THR A 82 3.11 -15.43 -3.40
N GLY A 83 4.29 -14.79 -3.45
CA GLY A 83 5.34 -15.10 -4.43
C GLY A 83 5.13 -14.48 -5.81
N ILE A 84 4.16 -13.58 -5.97
CA ILE A 84 3.92 -12.86 -7.22
C ILE A 84 3.58 -11.39 -6.95
N GLY A 85 3.93 -10.56 -7.92
CA GLY A 85 3.55 -9.16 -8.02
C GLY A 85 3.63 -8.71 -9.48
N VAL A 86 3.23 -7.48 -9.75
CA VAL A 86 3.29 -6.91 -11.09
C VAL A 86 3.99 -5.55 -11.02
N LEU A 87 4.88 -5.32 -11.97
CA LEU A 87 5.39 -4.00 -12.28
C LEU A 87 4.83 -3.58 -13.64
N TYR A 88 3.94 -2.59 -13.64
CA TYR A 88 3.59 -1.88 -14.86
C TYR A 88 4.69 -0.87 -15.19
N GLY A 89 5.00 -0.73 -16.47
CA GLY A 89 5.87 0.33 -16.98
C GLY A 89 5.40 0.82 -18.34
N LYS A 90 5.51 2.13 -18.60
CA LYS A 90 5.30 2.67 -19.94
C LYS A 90 6.26 2.00 -20.93
N TYR A 91 5.75 1.42 -22.02
CA TYR A 91 6.54 0.62 -22.95
C TYR A 91 7.79 1.36 -23.44
N LYS A 92 7.64 2.64 -23.82
CA LYS A 92 8.78 3.47 -24.27
C LYS A 92 9.89 3.64 -23.24
N VAL A 93 9.54 3.59 -21.95
CA VAL A 93 10.53 3.64 -20.86
C VAL A 93 11.19 2.28 -20.70
N LEU A 94 10.39 1.20 -20.63
CA LEU A 94 10.90 -0.16 -20.53
C LEU A 94 11.85 -0.53 -21.68
N GLU A 95 11.54 -0.06 -22.90
CA GLU A 95 12.35 -0.33 -24.10
C GLU A 95 13.78 0.20 -23.97
N THR A 96 13.99 1.29 -23.27
CA THR A 96 15.31 1.90 -23.03
C THR A 96 16.08 1.28 -21.86
N MET A 97 15.41 0.44 -21.04
CA MET A 97 16.04 -0.14 -19.85
C MET A 97 16.82 -1.43 -20.17
N PRO A 98 17.98 -1.62 -19.55
CA PRO A 98 18.65 -2.92 -19.58
C PRO A 98 17.87 -3.94 -18.77
N PRO A 99 18.07 -5.25 -19.01
CA PRO A 99 17.48 -6.29 -18.16
C PRO A 99 17.98 -6.17 -16.72
N TYR A 100 17.11 -6.47 -15.78
CA TYR A 100 17.42 -6.48 -14.34
C TYR A 100 18.23 -7.71 -13.94
N GLN A 101 17.91 -8.86 -14.52
CA GLN A 101 18.60 -10.14 -14.34
C GLN A 101 18.54 -10.93 -15.64
N CYS A 102 19.40 -11.93 -15.78
CA CYS A 102 19.45 -12.77 -16.96
C CYS A 102 19.05 -14.21 -16.64
N GLY A 103 18.45 -14.90 -17.62
CA GLY A 103 18.01 -16.28 -17.50
C GLY A 103 17.37 -16.79 -18.79
N GLY A 104 16.73 -17.95 -18.72
CA GLY A 104 15.93 -18.48 -19.84
C GLY A 104 14.78 -17.56 -20.22
N ASP A 105 14.26 -17.73 -21.40
CA ASP A 105 13.09 -17.07 -22.02
C ASP A 105 13.22 -15.57 -22.29
N MET A 106 14.12 -14.84 -21.60
CA MET A 106 14.31 -13.39 -21.74
C MET A 106 15.42 -13.01 -22.75
N VAL A 107 16.21 -13.98 -23.22
CA VAL A 107 17.28 -13.79 -24.22
C VAL A 107 16.72 -14.05 -25.61
N ASP A 108 17.22 -13.29 -26.61
CA ASP A 108 16.92 -13.49 -28.02
C ASP A 108 18.05 -14.32 -28.68
N THR A 109 19.29 -13.85 -28.54
CA THR A 109 20.47 -14.55 -29.10
C THR A 109 21.59 -14.55 -28.08
N VAL A 110 22.29 -15.69 -27.95
CA VAL A 110 23.49 -15.83 -27.11
C VAL A 110 24.61 -16.41 -27.95
N THR A 111 25.71 -15.68 -28.03
CA THR A 111 26.96 -16.15 -28.65
C THR A 111 28.13 -15.92 -27.69
N TYR A 112 29.33 -16.38 -28.03
CA TYR A 112 30.55 -16.12 -27.24
C TYR A 112 30.85 -14.62 -27.11
N ASP A 113 30.49 -13.82 -28.14
CA ASP A 113 30.87 -12.41 -28.22
C ASP A 113 29.72 -11.46 -27.91
N LYS A 114 28.45 -11.93 -27.97
CA LYS A 114 27.29 -11.04 -27.86
C LYS A 114 26.07 -11.78 -27.32
N THR A 115 25.33 -11.07 -26.43
CA THR A 115 23.98 -11.46 -26.00
C THR A 115 23.00 -10.36 -26.38
N THR A 116 21.87 -10.74 -26.96
CA THR A 116 20.72 -9.85 -27.19
C THR A 116 19.51 -10.33 -26.40
N PHE A 117 18.62 -9.42 -26.10
CA PHE A 117 17.50 -9.67 -25.22
C PHE A 117 16.17 -9.45 -25.94
N MET A 118 15.16 -10.18 -25.52
CA MET A 118 13.80 -10.01 -26.00
C MET A 118 13.31 -8.58 -25.73
N PRO A 119 12.32 -8.08 -26.48
CA PRO A 119 11.66 -6.82 -26.15
C PRO A 119 10.88 -6.93 -24.82
N PRO A 120 10.54 -5.80 -24.18
CA PRO A 120 9.59 -5.81 -23.06
C PRO A 120 8.24 -6.45 -23.45
N PRO A 121 7.55 -7.14 -22.54
CA PRO A 121 7.91 -7.37 -21.14
C PRO A 121 8.88 -8.52 -20.91
N ALA A 122 9.06 -9.44 -21.88
CA ALA A 122 9.85 -10.67 -21.75
C ALA A 122 11.29 -10.41 -21.27
N ARG A 123 11.90 -9.29 -21.69
CA ARG A 123 13.24 -8.85 -21.22
C ARG A 123 13.41 -8.83 -19.71
N PHE A 124 12.33 -8.64 -18.96
CA PHE A 124 12.33 -8.48 -17.50
C PHE A 124 11.81 -9.71 -16.76
N GLU A 125 11.49 -10.79 -17.48
CA GLU A 125 10.90 -12.01 -16.96
C GLU A 125 11.85 -13.20 -17.17
N ALA A 126 12.94 -13.23 -16.40
CA ALA A 126 13.98 -14.25 -16.54
C ALA A 126 13.60 -15.59 -15.88
N GLY A 127 13.71 -16.68 -16.64
CA GLY A 127 13.47 -18.05 -16.17
C GLY A 127 12.01 -18.47 -16.23
N THR A 128 11.72 -19.69 -15.79
CA THR A 128 10.36 -20.24 -15.77
C THR A 128 9.42 -19.37 -14.97
N PRO A 129 8.30 -18.89 -15.54
CA PRO A 129 7.39 -17.98 -14.85
C PRO A 129 6.63 -18.68 -13.70
N ALA A 130 6.23 -17.92 -12.69
CA ALA A 130 5.39 -18.37 -11.59
C ALA A 130 3.93 -18.57 -12.04
N SER A 131 3.68 -19.53 -12.95
CA SER A 131 2.42 -19.70 -13.69
C SER A 131 1.22 -19.91 -12.75
N VAL A 132 1.38 -20.74 -11.72
CA VAL A 132 0.29 -21.04 -10.74
C VAL A 132 -0.10 -19.77 -9.98
N GLN A 133 0.90 -19.01 -9.54
CA GLN A 133 0.66 -17.75 -8.82
C GLN A 133 0.06 -16.69 -9.75
N ALA A 134 0.46 -16.65 -11.03
CA ALA A 134 -0.09 -15.72 -12.01
C ALA A 134 -1.58 -16.00 -12.28
N ILE A 135 -1.96 -17.28 -12.43
CA ILE A 135 -3.36 -17.69 -12.58
C ILE A 135 -4.17 -17.29 -11.33
N GLY A 136 -3.64 -17.61 -10.13
CA GLY A 136 -4.30 -17.24 -8.88
C GLY A 136 -4.47 -15.74 -8.68
N LEU A 137 -3.47 -14.93 -9.05
CA LEU A 137 -3.58 -13.48 -9.03
C LEU A 137 -4.63 -12.97 -10.05
N GLY A 138 -4.65 -13.56 -11.26
CA GLY A 138 -5.66 -13.25 -12.27
C GLY A 138 -7.08 -13.46 -11.76
N GLU A 139 -7.35 -14.59 -11.08
CA GLU A 139 -8.66 -14.86 -10.49
C GLU A 139 -9.01 -13.90 -9.35
N ALA A 140 -8.04 -13.52 -8.51
CA ALA A 140 -8.27 -12.52 -7.46
C ALA A 140 -8.65 -11.15 -8.05
N LEU A 141 -7.97 -10.71 -9.11
CA LEU A 141 -8.28 -9.47 -9.82
C LEU A 141 -9.66 -9.54 -10.50
N ASN A 142 -10.00 -10.66 -11.14
CA ASN A 142 -11.32 -10.91 -11.72
C ASN A 142 -12.42 -10.83 -10.65
N TYR A 143 -12.18 -11.38 -9.47
CA TYR A 143 -13.12 -11.31 -8.35
C TYR A 143 -13.38 -9.87 -7.91
N MET A 144 -12.31 -9.08 -7.72
CA MET A 144 -12.42 -7.65 -7.37
C MET A 144 -13.16 -6.85 -8.46
N GLN A 145 -12.88 -7.14 -9.73
CA GLN A 145 -13.57 -6.49 -10.86
C GLN A 145 -15.06 -6.83 -10.92
N LYS A 146 -15.43 -8.09 -10.63
CA LYS A 146 -16.85 -8.51 -10.56
C LYS A 146 -17.62 -7.79 -9.45
N LEU A 147 -16.99 -7.55 -8.30
CA LEU A 147 -17.57 -6.74 -7.22
C LEU A 147 -17.67 -5.25 -7.61
N GLY A 148 -16.73 -4.79 -8.42
CA GLY A 148 -16.56 -3.41 -8.84
C GLY A 148 -15.74 -2.59 -7.85
N MET A 149 -14.61 -2.05 -8.31
CA MET A 149 -13.70 -1.27 -7.46
C MET A 149 -14.35 -0.04 -6.82
N ASN A 150 -15.31 0.59 -7.50
CA ASN A 150 -16.06 1.70 -6.92
C ASN A 150 -16.98 1.26 -5.77
N ASN A 151 -17.55 0.05 -5.85
CA ASN A 151 -18.39 -0.51 -4.79
C ASN A 151 -17.52 -0.87 -3.57
N ILE A 152 -16.35 -1.52 -3.79
CA ILE A 152 -15.38 -1.82 -2.74
C ILE A 152 -14.96 -0.53 -2.04
N LYS A 153 -14.58 0.49 -2.80
CA LYS A 153 -14.20 1.80 -2.25
C LYS A 153 -15.32 2.43 -1.43
N ALA A 154 -16.54 2.47 -1.94
CA ALA A 154 -17.68 3.06 -1.23
C ALA A 154 -18.00 2.33 0.08
N HIS A 155 -17.93 1.00 0.08
CA HIS A 155 -18.08 0.17 1.27
C HIS A 155 -17.02 0.50 2.33
N GLU A 156 -15.74 0.48 1.94
CA GLU A 156 -14.63 0.75 2.85
C GLU A 156 -14.59 2.21 3.32
N ASP A 157 -14.97 3.17 2.48
CA ASP A 157 -15.10 4.59 2.87
C ASP A 157 -16.16 4.78 3.96
N GLY A 158 -17.29 4.08 3.84
CA GLY A 158 -18.35 4.08 4.86
C GLY A 158 -17.86 3.53 6.21
N LEU A 159 -17.19 2.37 6.18
CA LEU A 159 -16.59 1.79 7.38
C LEU A 159 -15.49 2.67 7.97
N THR A 160 -14.67 3.30 7.12
CA THR A 160 -13.59 4.20 7.55
C THR A 160 -14.13 5.45 8.23
N ALA A 161 -15.21 6.03 7.72
CA ALA A 161 -15.86 7.17 8.35
C ALA A 161 -16.45 6.79 9.72
N TYR A 162 -17.15 5.67 9.78
CA TYR A 162 -17.75 5.13 10.99
C TYR A 162 -16.69 4.80 12.07
N ALA A 163 -15.63 4.08 11.69
CA ALA A 163 -14.55 3.76 12.62
C ALA A 163 -13.83 5.00 13.14
N ARG A 164 -13.62 6.01 12.30
CA ARG A 164 -12.98 7.27 12.71
C ARG A 164 -13.79 7.98 13.80
N GLU A 165 -15.09 8.01 13.66
CA GLU A 165 -16.00 8.61 14.66
C GLU A 165 -16.02 7.78 15.95
N LEU A 166 -16.29 6.48 15.82
CA LEU A 166 -16.44 5.57 16.95
C LEU A 166 -15.15 5.42 17.76
N TRP A 167 -14.02 5.16 17.09
CA TRP A 167 -12.74 4.91 17.77
C TRP A 167 -12.05 6.20 18.21
N GLY A 168 -12.25 7.30 17.47
CA GLY A 168 -11.69 8.60 17.82
C GLY A 168 -12.33 9.23 19.07
N SER A 169 -13.51 8.75 19.49
CA SER A 169 -14.19 9.17 20.70
C SER A 169 -13.87 8.34 21.95
N LEU A 170 -13.06 7.27 21.79
CA LEU A 170 -12.75 6.37 22.91
C LEU A 170 -11.77 7.02 23.89
N PRO A 171 -12.08 7.05 25.20
CA PRO A 171 -11.16 7.57 26.21
C PRO A 171 -9.82 6.81 26.20
N GLY A 172 -8.72 7.55 26.28
CA GLY A 172 -7.37 6.99 26.31
C GLY A 172 -6.91 6.36 24.99
N VAL A 173 -7.65 6.53 23.89
CA VAL A 173 -7.26 6.05 22.56
C VAL A 173 -6.81 7.22 21.69
N THR A 174 -5.65 7.13 21.11
CA THR A 174 -5.15 8.10 20.13
C THR A 174 -5.00 7.45 18.77
N LEU A 175 -5.77 7.91 17.78
CA LEU A 175 -5.61 7.50 16.38
C LEU A 175 -4.40 8.21 15.76
N VAL A 176 -3.48 7.42 15.20
CA VAL A 176 -2.26 7.92 14.57
C VAL A 176 -2.52 8.17 13.07
N GLY A 177 -2.30 9.42 12.64
CA GLY A 177 -2.58 9.84 11.27
C GLY A 177 -4.02 10.35 11.08
N THR A 178 -4.10 11.67 10.86
CA THR A 178 -5.36 12.43 10.82
C THR A 178 -5.70 12.97 9.43
N ALA A 179 -5.11 12.38 8.37
CA ALA A 179 -5.38 12.81 7.00
C ALA A 179 -6.87 12.69 6.66
N LYS A 180 -7.39 13.67 5.91
CA LYS A 180 -8.79 13.66 5.45
C LYS A 180 -9.00 12.51 4.46
N GLU A 181 -8.12 12.43 3.46
CA GLU A 181 -8.10 11.35 2.48
C GLU A 181 -7.38 10.14 3.08
N LYS A 182 -8.14 9.12 3.46
CA LYS A 182 -7.65 7.95 4.20
C LYS A 182 -8.46 6.71 3.80
N GLY A 183 -7.76 5.61 3.58
CA GLY A 183 -8.38 4.28 3.45
C GLY A 183 -8.52 3.57 4.81
N GLY A 184 -9.06 2.36 4.78
CA GLY A 184 -9.41 1.54 5.93
C GLY A 184 -8.24 0.99 6.74
N VAL A 185 -7.22 1.81 7.03
CA VAL A 185 -6.05 1.45 7.84
C VAL A 185 -5.95 2.41 9.01
N PHE A 186 -6.04 1.91 10.23
CA PHE A 186 -6.02 2.69 11.47
C PHE A 186 -4.88 2.22 12.37
N SER A 187 -3.83 3.03 12.47
CA SER A 187 -2.86 2.91 13.54
C SER A 187 -3.34 3.67 14.78
N PHE A 188 -3.15 3.11 15.94
CA PHE A 188 -3.58 3.70 17.20
C PHE A 188 -2.71 3.25 18.38
N VAL A 189 -2.76 4.01 19.45
CA VAL A 189 -2.21 3.66 20.76
C VAL A 189 -3.29 3.83 21.82
N VAL A 190 -3.12 3.11 22.93
CA VAL A 190 -3.96 3.23 24.13
C VAL A 190 -3.05 3.68 25.27
N ASP A 191 -3.42 4.76 25.94
CA ASP A 191 -2.62 5.35 27.02
C ASP A 191 -2.30 4.31 28.09
N GLY A 192 -1.03 4.23 28.47
CA GLY A 192 -0.55 3.32 29.52
C GLY A 192 -0.48 1.84 29.13
N ILE A 193 -0.86 1.45 27.91
CA ILE A 193 -0.85 0.05 27.46
C ILE A 193 0.10 -0.11 26.27
N HIS A 194 1.08 -1.01 26.43
CA HIS A 194 1.97 -1.32 25.30
C HIS A 194 1.18 -1.99 24.15
N PRO A 195 1.40 -1.62 22.88
CA PRO A 195 0.63 -2.16 21.75
C PRO A 195 0.61 -3.69 21.67
N GLN A 196 1.68 -4.37 22.09
CA GLN A 196 1.75 -5.82 22.08
C GLN A 196 0.84 -6.45 23.14
N ASP A 197 0.78 -5.87 24.35
CA ASP A 197 -0.12 -6.31 25.41
C ASP A 197 -1.59 -6.08 25.03
N LEU A 198 -1.86 -4.92 24.41
CA LEU A 198 -3.15 -4.63 23.84
C LEU A 198 -3.56 -5.69 22.82
N ALA A 199 -2.67 -6.02 21.86
CA ALA A 199 -2.96 -7.02 20.84
C ALA A 199 -3.23 -8.40 21.45
N PHE A 200 -2.55 -8.79 22.51
CA PHE A 200 -2.81 -10.04 23.23
C PHE A 200 -4.25 -10.09 23.78
N VAL A 201 -4.74 -9.00 24.37
CA VAL A 201 -6.12 -8.94 24.86
C VAL A 201 -7.12 -8.95 23.70
N LEU A 202 -6.86 -8.19 22.63
CA LEU A 202 -7.72 -8.15 21.43
C LEU A 202 -7.82 -9.52 20.76
N ASP A 203 -6.71 -10.26 20.67
CA ASP A 203 -6.68 -11.62 20.13
C ASP A 203 -7.59 -12.58 20.92
N LYS A 204 -7.62 -12.48 22.25
CA LYS A 204 -8.52 -13.25 23.11
C LYS A 204 -10.00 -12.90 22.90
N GLU A 205 -10.28 -11.73 22.39
CA GLU A 205 -11.64 -11.29 22.01
C GLU A 205 -11.95 -11.55 20.54
N GLY A 206 -11.08 -12.29 19.81
CA GLY A 206 -11.27 -12.62 18.41
C GLY A 206 -10.95 -11.48 17.43
N ILE A 207 -10.23 -10.43 17.89
CA ILE A 207 -9.90 -9.26 17.09
C ILE A 207 -8.42 -9.31 16.70
N ALA A 208 -8.14 -9.55 15.42
CA ALA A 208 -6.79 -9.58 14.89
C ALA A 208 -6.30 -8.16 14.54
N VAL A 209 -5.26 -7.71 15.22
CA VAL A 209 -4.53 -6.47 14.90
C VAL A 209 -3.05 -6.78 14.70
N ARG A 210 -2.36 -5.91 14.01
CA ARG A 210 -0.90 -5.98 13.90
C ARG A 210 -0.27 -4.93 14.82
N THR A 211 0.91 -5.24 15.41
CA THR A 211 1.67 -4.30 16.24
C THR A 211 3.08 -4.10 15.72
N GLY A 212 3.74 -3.01 16.12
CA GLY A 212 5.11 -2.68 15.78
C GLY A 212 5.23 -1.49 14.81
N HIS A 213 6.27 -1.51 13.98
CA HIS A 213 6.60 -0.42 13.05
C HIS A 213 5.93 -0.55 11.67
N HIS A 214 5.30 -1.70 11.38
CA HIS A 214 4.60 -1.98 10.10
C HIS A 214 5.48 -1.79 8.86
N CYS A 215 6.78 -2.14 8.93
CA CYS A 215 7.78 -1.92 7.88
C CYS A 215 8.00 -0.43 7.53
N ALA A 216 7.73 0.49 8.46
CA ALA A 216 7.85 1.93 8.28
C ALA A 216 8.33 2.62 9.58
N GLU A 217 9.34 2.08 10.20
CA GLU A 217 9.91 2.53 11.48
C GLU A 217 10.22 4.04 11.49
N PRO A 218 10.89 4.63 10.48
CA PRO A 218 11.14 6.06 10.46
C PRO A 218 9.86 6.92 10.50
N LEU A 219 8.76 6.42 9.92
CA LEU A 219 7.47 7.12 9.94
C LEU A 219 6.84 7.04 11.33
N VAL A 220 6.85 5.87 11.96
CA VAL A 220 6.29 5.66 13.31
C VAL A 220 7.02 6.54 14.33
N HIS A 221 8.36 6.55 14.30
CA HIS A 221 9.17 7.43 15.15
C HIS A 221 8.93 8.91 14.88
N ARG A 222 8.78 9.31 13.60
CA ARG A 222 8.43 10.69 13.25
C ARG A 222 7.07 11.13 13.78
N MET A 223 6.14 10.20 13.96
CA MET A 223 4.82 10.45 14.58
C MET A 223 4.90 10.51 16.10
N GLY A 224 6.07 10.25 16.70
CA GLY A 224 6.32 10.33 18.15
C GLY A 224 6.05 9.02 18.91
N TYR A 225 5.99 7.89 18.20
CA TYR A 225 5.72 6.58 18.81
C TYR A 225 6.88 5.61 18.57
N GLU A 226 7.14 4.75 19.54
CA GLU A 226 8.05 3.61 19.35
C GLU A 226 7.37 2.51 18.52
N THR A 227 6.17 2.14 18.89
CA THR A 227 5.34 1.15 18.20
C THR A 227 3.88 1.57 18.24
N VAL A 228 3.08 1.03 17.34
CA VAL A 228 1.63 1.25 17.30
C VAL A 228 0.89 -0.06 17.06
N ALA A 229 -0.37 -0.14 17.49
CA ALA A 229 -1.31 -1.15 17.02
C ALA A 229 -1.97 -0.67 15.73
N ARG A 230 -2.31 -1.60 14.83
CA ARG A 230 -2.95 -1.28 13.55
C ARG A 230 -4.10 -2.24 13.26
N ALA A 231 -5.30 -1.70 13.11
CA ALA A 231 -6.45 -2.36 12.52
C ALA A 231 -6.55 -2.00 11.03
N SER A 232 -6.89 -2.98 10.19
CA SER A 232 -7.00 -2.79 8.74
C SER A 232 -8.28 -3.44 8.24
N PHE A 233 -8.98 -2.74 7.35
CA PHE A 233 -10.18 -3.24 6.69
C PHE A 233 -9.86 -3.86 5.34
N GLY A 234 -10.74 -4.75 4.89
CA GLY A 234 -10.78 -5.31 3.56
C GLY A 234 -12.22 -5.34 3.05
N LEU A 235 -12.40 -5.76 1.82
CA LEU A 235 -13.72 -5.84 1.17
C LEU A 235 -14.75 -6.72 1.93
N TYR A 236 -14.28 -7.59 2.81
CA TYR A 236 -15.09 -8.50 3.63
C TYR A 236 -15.37 -7.98 5.05
N THR A 237 -14.79 -6.85 5.45
CA THR A 237 -15.01 -6.25 6.76
C THR A 237 -16.44 -5.74 6.86
N VAL A 238 -17.10 -6.02 7.98
CA VAL A 238 -18.46 -5.58 8.26
C VAL A 238 -18.49 -4.59 9.42
N ARG A 239 -19.64 -3.99 9.64
CA ARG A 239 -19.81 -2.98 10.69
C ARG A 239 -19.59 -3.53 12.09
N GLU A 240 -19.99 -4.77 12.31
CA GLU A 240 -19.84 -5.51 13.56
C GLU A 240 -18.35 -5.69 13.93
N ASP A 241 -17.46 -5.87 12.95
CA ASP A 241 -16.01 -5.93 13.19
C ASP A 241 -15.48 -4.60 13.75
N VAL A 242 -16.01 -3.47 13.24
CA VAL A 242 -15.64 -2.13 13.72
C VAL A 242 -16.16 -1.91 15.15
N GLU A 243 -17.37 -2.39 15.44
CA GLU A 243 -18.04 -2.25 16.75
C GLU A 243 -17.44 -3.17 17.83
N ALA A 244 -16.75 -4.25 17.43
CA ALA A 244 -16.10 -5.16 18.36
C ALA A 244 -14.88 -4.55 19.08
N LEU A 245 -14.17 -3.61 18.44
CA LEU A 245 -12.93 -3.05 18.99
C LEU A 245 -13.12 -2.24 20.29
N PRO A 246 -14.10 -1.33 20.43
CA PRO A 246 -14.29 -0.52 21.64
C PRO A 246 -14.47 -1.32 22.94
N PRO A 247 -15.34 -2.36 23.02
CA PRO A 247 -15.48 -3.14 24.25
C PRO A 247 -14.20 -3.92 24.59
N ALA A 248 -13.45 -4.43 23.59
CA ALA A 248 -12.19 -5.12 23.80
C ALA A 248 -11.09 -4.18 24.32
N ILE A 249 -11.00 -2.94 23.80
CA ILE A 249 -10.10 -1.92 24.35
C ILE A 249 -10.46 -1.59 25.81
N ARG A 250 -11.74 -1.40 26.14
CA ARG A 250 -12.17 -1.17 27.53
C ARG A 250 -11.80 -2.34 28.45
N LYS A 251 -11.82 -3.57 27.94
CA LYS A 251 -11.37 -4.75 28.70
C LYS A 251 -9.87 -4.68 28.97
N ALA A 252 -9.07 -4.33 27.97
CA ALA A 252 -7.64 -4.13 28.14
C ALA A 252 -7.33 -3.01 29.14
N GLN A 253 -8.03 -1.88 29.06
CA GLN A 253 -7.88 -0.78 30.03
C GLN A 253 -8.16 -1.24 31.46
N LYS A 254 -9.22 -2.01 31.71
CA LYS A 254 -9.50 -2.55 33.04
C LYS A 254 -8.49 -3.58 33.56
N MET A 255 -7.73 -4.20 32.66
CA MET A 255 -6.72 -5.20 33.00
C MET A 255 -5.36 -4.58 33.35
N PHE A 256 -5.01 -3.46 32.70
CA PHE A 256 -3.68 -2.88 32.79
C PHE A 256 -3.61 -1.53 33.51
N LEU A 257 -4.75 -0.86 33.69
CA LEU A 257 -4.88 0.44 34.38
C LEU A 257 -5.73 0.31 35.65
#